data_2c6dc275850dc88f54d19a8283db4c21
#
_entry.id   2c6dc275850dc88f54d19a8283db4c21
#
_cell.length_a   1.000
_cell.length_b   1.000
_cell.length_c   1.000
_cell.angle_alpha   90.00
_cell.angle_beta   90.00
_cell.angle_gamma   90.00
#
_symmetry.space_group_name_H-M   'P 1'
#
loop_
_entity.id
_entity.type
_entity.pdbx_description
1 polymer ?
#
loop_
_entity_poly.entity_id
_entity_poly.type
_entity_poly.pdbx_seq_one_letter_code
_entity_poly.pdbx_strand_id
1 'polypeptide(L)'
;MPNARTHDLITIASGAALVPFVYNIATNTLAQPYPEAMANTLWLVGAHILSGLLFSPDLDLDSAIDNRWGVLYVLWRPYMWVVPHRHFWSHSLIVAPLLRLAYFYLVIIGLLLLGAWGLAQIGLVVPDYATELAQRIRAITAAEPAKTLAFLIGFCTGSAAHTIADWSVTRGKRFLRALGITIRGDYRTHDRYIPRRR
;
A
#
# COMPACT_ATOMS: atom_id res chain seq x y z
N MET A 1 -10.05 16.52 -2.43
CA MET A 1 -9.55 15.24 -1.91
C MET A 1 -9.86 15.20 -0.44
N PRO A 2 -10.14 14.06 0.15
CA PRO A 2 -10.19 13.91 1.60
C PRO A 2 -8.81 14.25 2.21
N ASN A 3 -8.78 14.57 3.50
CA ASN A 3 -7.51 14.73 4.20
C ASN A 3 -6.95 13.34 4.61
N ALA A 4 -5.66 13.28 5.00
CA ALA A 4 -4.99 12.03 5.36
C ALA A 4 -5.72 11.25 6.48
N ARG A 5 -6.27 11.95 7.49
CA ARG A 5 -7.06 11.32 8.57
C ARG A 5 -8.33 10.65 8.06
N THR A 6 -8.98 11.24 7.05
CA THR A 6 -10.18 10.64 6.43
C THR A 6 -9.81 9.38 5.66
N HIS A 7 -8.69 9.35 4.93
CA HIS A 7 -8.19 8.16 4.26
C HIS A 7 -7.85 7.04 5.26
N ASP A 8 -7.21 7.39 6.37
CA ASP A 8 -6.92 6.43 7.44
C ASP A 8 -8.18 5.82 8.02
N LEU A 9 -9.16 6.68 8.34
CA LEU A 9 -10.44 6.21 8.86
C LEU A 9 -11.16 5.30 7.87
N ILE A 10 -11.16 5.62 6.58
CA ILE A 10 -11.77 4.79 5.54
C ILE A 10 -11.03 3.45 5.45
N THR A 11 -9.70 3.45 5.47
CA THR A 11 -8.90 2.22 5.45
C THR A 11 -9.21 1.34 6.66
N ILE A 12 -9.23 1.90 7.86
CA ILE A 12 -9.50 1.14 9.09
C ILE A 12 -10.95 0.64 9.10
N ALA A 13 -11.92 1.49 8.75
CA ALA A 13 -13.33 1.12 8.76
C ALA A 13 -13.64 0.05 7.70
N SER A 14 -13.08 0.16 6.49
CA SER A 14 -13.23 -0.86 5.45
C SER A 14 -12.52 -2.16 5.83
N GLY A 15 -11.32 -2.09 6.43
CA GLY A 15 -10.63 -3.25 6.98
C GLY A 15 -11.46 -3.98 8.05
N ALA A 16 -12.05 -3.24 8.98
CA ALA A 16 -12.95 -3.82 10.00
C ALA A 16 -14.19 -4.47 9.38
N ALA A 17 -14.78 -3.85 8.36
CA ALA A 17 -15.92 -4.40 7.63
C ALA A 17 -15.55 -5.67 6.83
N LEU A 18 -14.32 -5.77 6.34
CA LEU A 18 -13.84 -6.96 5.64
C LEU A 18 -13.73 -8.18 6.54
N VAL A 19 -13.48 -8.02 7.85
CA VAL A 19 -13.31 -9.16 8.78
C VAL A 19 -14.47 -10.16 8.70
N PRO A 20 -15.73 -9.78 9.04
CA PRO A 20 -16.84 -10.73 8.98
C PRO A 20 -17.13 -11.23 7.57
N PHE A 21 -16.95 -10.38 6.56
CA PHE A 21 -17.21 -10.73 5.17
C PHE A 21 -16.23 -11.79 4.66
N VAL A 22 -14.94 -11.60 4.84
CA VAL A 22 -13.90 -12.53 4.40
C VAL A 22 -13.98 -13.83 5.18
N TYR A 23 -14.18 -13.74 6.51
CA TYR A 23 -14.32 -14.92 7.35
C TYR A 23 -15.54 -15.77 6.95
N ASN A 24 -16.67 -15.14 6.65
CA ASN A 24 -17.86 -15.83 6.18
C ASN A 24 -17.63 -16.55 4.82
N ILE A 25 -16.95 -15.88 3.88
CA ILE A 25 -16.59 -16.52 2.59
C ILE A 25 -15.65 -17.71 2.84
N ALA A 26 -14.63 -17.54 3.68
CA ALA A 26 -13.67 -18.59 3.96
C ALA A 26 -14.34 -19.84 4.58
N THR A 27 -15.24 -19.66 5.54
CA THR A 27 -15.92 -20.77 6.21
C THR A 27 -17.07 -21.36 5.43
N ASN A 28 -17.96 -20.53 4.89
CA ASN A 28 -19.23 -21.00 4.32
C ASN A 28 -19.16 -21.25 2.82
N THR A 29 -18.29 -20.54 2.09
CA THR A 29 -18.17 -20.72 0.64
C THR A 29 -16.98 -21.61 0.26
N LEU A 30 -15.84 -21.41 0.93
CA LEU A 30 -14.62 -22.18 0.66
C LEU A 30 -14.47 -23.39 1.60
N ALA A 31 -15.39 -23.58 2.55
CA ALA A 31 -15.39 -24.68 3.51
C ALA A 31 -14.04 -24.87 4.25
N GLN A 32 -13.34 -23.78 4.50
CA GLN A 32 -12.05 -23.84 5.21
C GLN A 32 -12.26 -24.14 6.69
N PRO A 33 -11.38 -24.95 7.32
CA PRO A 33 -11.37 -25.14 8.77
C PRO A 33 -11.17 -23.80 9.50
N TYR A 34 -11.69 -23.71 10.74
CA TYR A 34 -11.63 -22.48 11.54
C TYR A 34 -10.23 -21.84 11.61
N PRO A 35 -9.14 -22.57 11.90
CA PRO A 35 -7.81 -21.96 11.99
C PRO A 35 -7.33 -21.35 10.68
N GLU A 36 -7.62 -22.02 9.56
CA GLU A 36 -7.23 -21.55 8.22
C GLU A 36 -8.06 -20.33 7.79
N ALA A 37 -9.38 -20.38 8.00
CA ALA A 37 -10.27 -19.26 7.71
C ALA A 37 -9.87 -18.01 8.49
N MET A 38 -9.56 -18.16 9.78
CA MET A 38 -9.08 -17.06 10.62
C MET A 38 -7.73 -16.53 10.14
N ALA A 39 -6.77 -17.41 9.84
CA ALA A 39 -5.45 -17.01 9.35
C ALA A 39 -5.55 -16.23 8.02
N ASN A 40 -6.31 -16.75 7.05
CA ASN A 40 -6.51 -16.09 5.76
C ASN A 40 -7.20 -14.73 5.91
N THR A 41 -8.18 -14.62 6.80
CA THR A 41 -8.84 -13.35 7.13
C THR A 41 -7.85 -12.36 7.73
N LEU A 42 -7.00 -12.76 8.66
CA LEU A 42 -6.00 -11.89 9.28
C LEU A 42 -4.93 -11.45 8.26
N TRP A 43 -4.49 -12.34 7.37
CA TRP A 43 -3.55 -11.99 6.30
C TRP A 43 -4.14 -10.96 5.35
N LEU A 44 -5.40 -11.14 4.92
CA LEU A 44 -6.07 -10.22 4.01
C LEU A 44 -6.28 -8.85 4.67
N VAL A 45 -6.88 -8.82 5.86
CA VAL A 45 -7.19 -7.57 6.56
C VAL A 45 -5.92 -6.85 7.02
N GLY A 46 -4.91 -7.59 7.49
CA GLY A 46 -3.61 -7.03 7.84
C GLY A 46 -2.92 -6.37 6.63
N ALA A 47 -2.93 -7.04 5.48
CA ALA A 47 -2.39 -6.49 4.24
C ALA A 47 -3.18 -5.28 3.73
N HIS A 48 -4.52 -5.28 3.89
CA HIS A 48 -5.39 -4.14 3.57
C HIS A 48 -5.00 -2.90 4.39
N ILE A 49 -4.88 -3.05 5.71
CA ILE A 49 -4.47 -1.96 6.61
C ILE A 49 -3.05 -1.48 6.27
N LEU A 50 -2.11 -2.41 6.10
CA LEU A 50 -0.73 -2.11 5.74
C LEU A 50 -0.65 -1.28 4.45
N SER A 51 -1.34 -1.74 3.40
CA SER A 51 -1.34 -1.09 2.09
C SER A 51 -1.98 0.29 2.14
N GLY A 52 -3.16 0.42 2.76
CA GLY A 52 -3.87 1.68 2.82
C GLY A 52 -3.18 2.74 3.67
N LEU A 53 -2.46 2.33 4.73
CA LEU A 53 -1.76 3.27 5.61
C LEU A 53 -0.35 3.62 5.16
N LEU A 54 0.42 2.65 4.61
CA LEU A 54 1.85 2.84 4.31
C LEU A 54 2.17 2.86 2.82
N PHE A 55 1.36 2.19 1.98
CA PHE A 55 1.60 2.04 0.54
C PHE A 55 0.49 2.67 -0.30
N SER A 56 -0.18 3.71 0.23
CA SER A 56 -1.29 4.35 -0.49
C SER A 56 -0.80 5.09 -1.76
N PRO A 57 -1.71 5.42 -2.68
CA PRO A 57 -1.38 6.18 -3.89
C PRO A 57 -0.67 7.50 -3.65
N ASP A 58 -0.91 8.15 -2.51
CA ASP A 58 -0.30 9.45 -2.16
C ASP A 58 1.17 9.35 -1.70
N LEU A 59 1.77 8.16 -1.76
CA LEU A 59 3.18 7.97 -1.45
C LEU A 59 4.12 8.72 -2.43
N ASP A 60 3.59 9.14 -3.57
CA ASP A 60 4.29 9.92 -4.59
C ASP A 60 4.13 11.46 -4.41
N LEU A 61 3.48 11.90 -3.33
CA LEU A 61 3.30 13.30 -2.97
C LEU A 61 3.97 13.62 -1.63
N ASP A 62 4.41 14.87 -1.44
CA ASP A 62 4.72 15.41 -0.10
C ASP A 62 3.42 15.45 0.71
N SER A 63 3.14 14.38 1.43
CA SER A 63 1.88 14.15 2.14
C SER A 63 2.13 13.68 3.59
N ALA A 64 1.06 13.46 4.36
CA ALA A 64 1.18 12.92 5.70
C ALA A 64 1.79 11.49 5.75
N ILE A 65 1.87 10.80 4.61
CA ILE A 65 2.48 9.47 4.49
C ILE A 65 4.00 9.57 4.60
N ASP A 66 4.61 10.65 4.11
CA ASP A 66 6.04 10.92 4.25
C ASP A 66 6.46 10.88 5.71
N ASN A 67 5.62 11.45 6.58
CA ASN A 67 5.85 11.48 8.01
C ASN A 67 5.82 10.08 8.66
N ARG A 68 5.13 9.11 8.05
CA ARG A 68 5.08 7.73 8.54
C ARG A 68 6.34 6.95 8.18
N TRP A 69 6.91 7.25 7.02
CA TRP A 69 8.17 6.67 6.57
C TRP A 69 9.38 7.39 7.20
N GLY A 70 9.22 8.63 7.67
CA GLY A 70 10.30 9.44 8.24
C GLY A 70 11.51 9.49 7.31
N VAL A 71 12.69 9.19 7.84
CA VAL A 71 13.94 9.18 7.04
C VAL A 71 13.93 8.13 5.92
N LEU A 72 13.16 7.05 6.08
CA LEU A 72 13.05 5.99 5.08
C LEU A 72 12.25 6.43 3.83
N TYR A 73 11.57 7.59 3.90
CA TYR A 73 10.90 8.15 2.73
C TYR A 73 11.84 8.39 1.55
N VAL A 74 13.13 8.61 1.81
CA VAL A 74 14.15 8.74 0.77
C VAL A 74 14.17 7.54 -0.19
N LEU A 75 13.83 6.35 0.29
CA LEU A 75 13.77 5.13 -0.51
C LEU A 75 12.68 5.17 -1.59
N TRP A 76 11.67 6.03 -1.44
CA TRP A 76 10.59 6.19 -2.41
C TRP A 76 10.89 7.22 -3.51
N ARG A 77 11.93 8.03 -3.38
CA ARG A 77 12.30 9.05 -4.39
C ARG A 77 12.55 8.47 -5.78
N PRO A 78 13.32 7.36 -5.96
CA PRO A 78 13.49 6.78 -7.28
C PRO A 78 12.17 6.31 -7.92
N TYR A 79 11.26 5.74 -7.10
CA TYR A 79 9.93 5.37 -7.55
C TYR A 79 9.16 6.57 -8.10
N MET A 80 9.17 7.70 -7.37
CA MET A 80 8.49 8.94 -7.74
C MET A 80 9.05 9.57 -9.03
N TRP A 81 10.32 9.34 -9.35
CA TRP A 81 10.91 9.81 -10.60
C TRP A 81 10.46 9.01 -11.81
N VAL A 82 10.20 7.72 -11.63
CA VAL A 82 9.84 6.79 -12.71
C VAL A 82 8.34 6.70 -12.91
N VAL A 83 7.57 6.74 -11.83
CA VAL A 83 6.12 6.57 -11.85
C VAL A 83 5.42 7.93 -11.75
N PRO A 84 4.83 8.43 -12.86
CA PRO A 84 4.17 9.74 -12.85
C PRO A 84 2.91 9.72 -11.97
N HIS A 85 2.73 10.79 -11.19
CA HIS A 85 1.54 10.97 -10.34
C HIS A 85 0.25 11.04 -11.20
N ARG A 86 -0.84 10.46 -10.69
CA ARG A 86 -2.17 10.41 -11.32
C ARG A 86 -2.25 9.69 -12.67
N HIS A 87 -1.27 8.85 -12.97
CA HIS A 87 -1.32 7.96 -14.13
C HIS A 87 -1.86 6.58 -13.75
N PHE A 88 -2.12 5.74 -14.77
CA PHE A 88 -2.54 4.35 -14.58
C PHE A 88 -1.59 3.58 -13.65
N TRP A 89 -0.29 3.79 -13.79
CA TRP A 89 0.75 3.10 -13.00
C TRP A 89 0.75 3.49 -11.52
N SER A 90 0.21 4.65 -11.15
CA SER A 90 0.15 5.13 -9.76
C SER A 90 -1.24 4.95 -9.10
N HIS A 91 -2.33 4.90 -9.90
CA HIS A 91 -3.71 4.92 -9.38
C HIS A 91 -4.57 3.74 -9.83
N SER A 92 -4.02 2.73 -10.54
CA SER A 92 -4.77 1.51 -10.82
C SER A 92 -5.03 0.73 -9.52
N LEU A 93 -6.17 0.04 -9.46
CA LEU A 93 -6.59 -0.68 -8.24
C LEU A 93 -5.74 -1.93 -7.97
N ILE A 94 -5.12 -2.50 -9.01
CA ILE A 94 -4.35 -3.75 -8.93
C ILE A 94 -2.88 -3.50 -9.29
N VAL A 95 -2.61 -2.89 -10.45
CA VAL A 95 -1.23 -2.73 -10.95
C VAL A 95 -0.40 -1.83 -10.05
N ALA A 96 -0.95 -0.69 -9.62
CA ALA A 96 -0.22 0.26 -8.79
C ALA A 96 0.23 -0.31 -7.43
N PRO A 97 -0.63 -0.97 -6.63
CA PRO A 97 -0.18 -1.57 -5.38
C PRO A 97 0.85 -2.67 -5.59
N LEU A 98 0.68 -3.54 -6.59
CA LEU A 98 1.64 -4.58 -6.90
C LEU A 98 3.00 -4.01 -7.35
N LEU A 99 2.98 -2.93 -8.14
CA LEU A 99 4.21 -2.24 -8.55
C LEU A 99 4.95 -1.65 -7.33
N ARG A 100 4.24 -1.04 -6.38
CA ARG A 100 4.84 -0.52 -5.13
C ARG A 100 5.40 -1.65 -4.27
N LEU A 101 4.69 -2.76 -4.17
CA LEU A 101 5.17 -3.94 -3.44
C LEU A 101 6.44 -4.51 -4.07
N ALA A 102 6.45 -4.68 -5.40
CA ALA A 102 7.62 -5.16 -6.15
C ALA A 102 8.80 -4.19 -6.03
N TYR A 103 8.55 -2.89 -6.17
CA TYR A 103 9.57 -1.87 -5.97
C TYR A 103 10.19 -1.94 -4.57
N PHE A 104 9.36 -2.02 -3.53
CA PHE A 104 9.84 -2.10 -2.15
C PHE A 104 10.67 -3.37 -1.91
N TYR A 105 10.26 -4.50 -2.46
CA TYR A 105 11.03 -5.74 -2.43
C TYR A 105 12.41 -5.56 -3.09
N LEU A 106 12.48 -4.96 -4.28
CA LEU A 106 13.75 -4.70 -4.97
C LEU A 106 14.66 -3.75 -4.19
N VAL A 107 14.08 -2.73 -3.53
CA VAL A 107 14.85 -1.82 -2.66
C VAL A 107 15.47 -2.58 -1.48
N ILE A 108 14.71 -3.46 -0.82
CA ILE A 108 15.24 -4.27 0.29
C ILE A 108 16.38 -5.16 -0.19
N ILE A 109 16.20 -5.88 -1.30
CA ILE A 109 17.27 -6.72 -1.88
C ILE A 109 18.50 -5.88 -2.22
N GLY A 110 18.31 -4.72 -2.85
CA GLY A 110 19.41 -3.81 -3.20
C GLY A 110 20.16 -3.32 -1.96
N LEU A 111 19.47 -2.97 -0.89
CA LEU A 111 20.10 -2.56 0.38
C LEU A 111 20.88 -3.69 1.05
N LEU A 112 20.35 -4.93 1.02
CA LEU A 112 21.04 -6.09 1.55
C LEU A 112 22.33 -6.39 0.76
N LEU A 113 22.27 -6.33 -0.57
CA LEU A 113 23.44 -6.52 -1.44
C LEU A 113 24.49 -5.41 -1.24
N LEU A 114 24.05 -4.16 -1.18
CA LEU A 114 24.94 -3.01 -0.95
C LEU A 114 25.59 -3.09 0.43
N GLY A 115 24.84 -3.47 1.45
CA GLY A 115 25.36 -3.69 2.80
C GLY A 115 26.39 -4.81 2.85
N ALA A 116 26.11 -5.96 2.24
CA ALA A 116 27.04 -7.07 2.15
C ALA A 116 28.32 -6.68 1.41
N TRP A 117 28.19 -5.98 0.28
CA TRP A 117 29.34 -5.46 -0.47
C TRP A 117 30.19 -4.49 0.37
N GLY A 118 29.55 -3.53 1.06
CA GLY A 118 30.24 -2.57 1.92
C GLY A 118 31.01 -3.23 3.06
N LEU A 119 30.41 -4.24 3.71
CA LEU A 119 31.09 -5.01 4.77
C LEU A 119 32.27 -5.83 4.24
N ALA A 120 32.16 -6.36 3.04
CA ALA A 120 33.26 -7.08 2.38
C ALA A 120 34.47 -6.17 2.12
N GLN A 121 34.30 -4.86 1.86
CA GLN A 121 35.37 -3.92 1.66
C GLN A 121 36.25 -3.73 2.92
N ILE A 122 35.70 -3.99 4.10
CA ILE A 122 36.39 -3.91 5.39
C ILE A 122 36.79 -5.29 5.93
N GLY A 123 36.77 -6.32 5.07
CA GLY A 123 37.18 -7.69 5.40
C GLY A 123 36.16 -8.49 6.20
N LEU A 124 34.92 -8.01 6.35
CA LEU A 124 33.85 -8.74 7.02
C LEU A 124 33.07 -9.57 6.00
N VAL A 125 32.99 -10.87 6.22
CA VAL A 125 32.16 -11.78 5.43
C VAL A 125 30.82 -11.97 6.15
N VAL A 126 29.74 -11.64 5.47
CA VAL A 126 28.37 -11.85 5.97
C VAL A 126 27.65 -12.87 5.11
N PRO A 127 26.64 -13.59 5.66
CA PRO A 127 25.78 -14.46 4.87
C PRO A 127 25.10 -13.70 3.72
N ASP A 128 24.77 -14.41 2.65
CA ASP A 128 24.01 -13.84 1.53
C ASP A 128 22.52 -13.67 1.91
N TYR A 129 22.24 -12.67 2.73
CA TYR A 129 20.90 -12.35 3.19
C TYR A 129 19.92 -12.01 2.06
N ALA A 130 20.41 -11.52 0.92
CA ALA A 130 19.58 -11.20 -0.22
C ALA A 130 19.00 -12.49 -0.84
N THR A 131 19.87 -13.48 -1.10
CA THR A 131 19.44 -14.79 -1.59
C THR A 131 18.59 -15.52 -0.56
N GLU A 132 18.95 -15.47 0.71
CA GLU A 132 18.18 -16.08 1.80
C GLU A 132 16.75 -15.50 1.87
N LEU A 133 16.60 -14.18 1.82
CA LEU A 133 15.29 -13.52 1.80
C LEU A 133 14.45 -13.96 0.60
N ALA A 134 15.03 -13.95 -0.61
CA ALA A 134 14.34 -14.39 -1.82
C ALA A 134 13.88 -15.84 -1.73
N GLN A 135 14.74 -16.73 -1.20
CA GLN A 135 14.38 -18.15 -0.99
C GLN A 135 13.29 -18.32 0.06
N ARG A 136 13.33 -17.58 1.17
CA ARG A 136 12.28 -17.62 2.20
C ARG A 136 10.94 -17.16 1.66
N ILE A 137 10.89 -16.04 0.92
CA ILE A 137 9.66 -15.55 0.30
C ILE A 137 9.12 -16.61 -0.67
N ARG A 138 9.96 -17.18 -1.54
CA ARG A 138 9.57 -18.24 -2.46
C ARG A 138 9.05 -19.48 -1.73
N ALA A 139 9.71 -19.90 -0.66
CA ALA A 139 9.28 -21.06 0.13
C ALA A 139 7.92 -20.82 0.81
N ILE A 140 7.71 -19.64 1.42
CA ILE A 140 6.43 -19.28 2.06
C ILE A 140 5.32 -19.21 1.02
N THR A 141 5.55 -18.57 -0.13
CA THR A 141 4.53 -18.45 -1.18
C THR A 141 4.15 -19.81 -1.77
N ALA A 142 5.11 -20.74 -1.86
CA ALA A 142 4.85 -22.10 -2.34
C ALA A 142 4.15 -22.98 -1.30
N ALA A 143 4.52 -22.85 -0.02
CA ALA A 143 3.94 -23.62 1.08
C ALA A 143 2.54 -23.16 1.47
N GLU A 144 2.26 -21.83 1.35
CA GLU A 144 1.05 -21.20 1.85
C GLU A 144 0.36 -20.33 0.77
N PRO A 145 -0.06 -20.93 -0.36
CA PRO A 145 -0.59 -20.16 -1.49
C PRO A 145 -1.89 -19.42 -1.15
N ALA A 146 -2.73 -19.97 -0.26
CA ALA A 146 -3.96 -19.31 0.17
C ALA A 146 -3.68 -18.04 0.97
N LYS A 147 -2.73 -18.07 1.89
CA LYS A 147 -2.30 -16.88 2.67
C LYS A 147 -1.63 -15.85 1.78
N THR A 148 -0.82 -16.29 0.82
CA THR A 148 -0.20 -15.42 -0.19
C THR A 148 -1.25 -14.70 -1.02
N LEU A 149 -2.26 -15.41 -1.51
CA LEU A 149 -3.36 -14.83 -2.26
C LEU A 149 -4.17 -13.86 -1.39
N ALA A 150 -4.49 -14.24 -0.16
CA ALA A 150 -5.18 -13.39 0.80
C ALA A 150 -4.40 -12.07 1.05
N PHE A 151 -3.08 -12.16 1.23
CA PHE A 151 -2.20 -11.00 1.36
C PHE A 151 -2.27 -10.09 0.12
N LEU A 152 -2.13 -10.64 -1.09
CA LEU A 152 -2.14 -9.85 -2.33
C LEU A 152 -3.50 -9.17 -2.55
N ILE A 153 -4.61 -9.88 -2.31
CA ILE A 153 -5.96 -9.30 -2.40
C ILE A 153 -6.12 -8.18 -1.36
N GLY A 154 -5.73 -8.43 -0.12
CA GLY A 154 -5.76 -7.43 0.93
C GLY A 154 -4.93 -6.19 0.59
N PHE A 155 -3.73 -6.40 0.08
CA PHE A 155 -2.84 -5.31 -0.32
C PHE A 155 -3.44 -4.45 -1.45
N CYS A 156 -4.07 -5.08 -2.44
CA CYS A 156 -4.79 -4.38 -3.51
C CYS A 156 -6.02 -3.63 -2.99
N THR A 157 -6.83 -4.27 -2.12
CA THR A 157 -8.06 -3.63 -1.59
C THR A 157 -7.76 -2.45 -0.68
N GLY A 158 -6.67 -2.47 0.10
CA GLY A 158 -6.24 -1.33 0.93
C GLY A 158 -5.87 -0.11 0.09
N SER A 159 -5.09 -0.30 -0.96
CA SER A 159 -4.78 0.76 -1.93
C SER A 159 -6.03 1.23 -2.68
N ALA A 160 -6.92 0.29 -3.06
CA ALA A 160 -8.16 0.60 -3.76
C ALA A 160 -9.12 1.44 -2.92
N ALA A 161 -9.22 1.19 -1.60
CA ALA A 161 -10.05 1.96 -0.69
C ALA A 161 -9.71 3.45 -0.75
N HIS A 162 -8.41 3.79 -0.77
CA HIS A 162 -7.93 5.16 -0.93
C HIS A 162 -8.36 5.77 -2.28
N THR A 163 -8.05 5.07 -3.39
CA THR A 163 -8.37 5.53 -4.74
C THR A 163 -9.88 5.73 -4.94
N ILE A 164 -10.70 4.82 -4.42
CA ILE A 164 -12.16 4.90 -4.49
C ILE A 164 -12.68 6.09 -3.67
N ALA A 165 -12.12 6.34 -2.49
CA ALA A 165 -12.48 7.49 -1.67
C ALA A 165 -12.23 8.82 -2.40
N ASP A 166 -11.06 8.99 -3.01
CA ASP A 166 -10.72 10.16 -3.82
C ASP A 166 -11.63 10.36 -5.00
N TRP A 167 -11.90 9.29 -5.72
CA TRP A 167 -12.79 9.30 -6.87
C TRP A 167 -14.22 9.67 -6.47
N SER A 168 -14.74 9.08 -5.38
CA SER A 168 -16.09 9.33 -4.87
C SER A 168 -16.27 10.79 -4.45
N VAL A 169 -15.32 11.35 -3.73
CA VAL A 169 -15.37 12.78 -3.33
C VAL A 169 -15.29 13.70 -4.55
N THR A 170 -14.43 13.40 -5.50
CA THR A 170 -14.27 14.22 -6.72
C THR A 170 -15.50 14.18 -7.60
N ARG A 171 -16.08 13.00 -7.82
CA ARG A 171 -17.33 12.82 -8.58
C ARG A 171 -18.53 13.39 -7.87
N GLY A 172 -18.64 13.17 -6.55
CA GLY A 172 -19.70 13.74 -5.72
C GLY A 172 -19.75 15.26 -5.80
N LYS A 173 -18.60 15.92 -5.71
CA LYS A 173 -18.50 17.38 -5.86
C LYS A 173 -18.90 17.86 -7.27
N ARG A 174 -18.52 17.13 -8.32
CA ARG A 174 -18.93 17.47 -9.70
C ARG A 174 -20.45 17.32 -9.88
N PHE A 175 -21.02 16.25 -9.35
CA PHE A 175 -22.45 16.01 -9.40
C PHE A 175 -23.25 17.11 -8.67
N LEU A 176 -22.85 17.47 -7.44
CA LEU A 176 -23.49 18.52 -6.67
C LEU A 176 -23.41 19.90 -7.36
N ARG A 177 -22.27 20.20 -7.97
CA ARG A 177 -22.13 21.43 -8.80
C ARG A 177 -23.07 21.42 -10.01
N ALA A 178 -23.24 20.27 -10.66
CA ALA A 178 -24.18 20.11 -11.77
C ALA A 178 -25.64 20.33 -11.34
N LEU A 179 -25.96 20.06 -10.07
CA LEU A 179 -27.27 20.36 -9.45
C LEU A 179 -27.39 21.80 -8.91
N GLY A 180 -26.40 22.67 -9.17
CA GLY A 180 -26.39 24.05 -8.66
C GLY A 180 -26.04 24.19 -7.17
N ILE A 181 -25.69 23.10 -6.50
CA ILE A 181 -25.32 23.10 -5.08
C ILE A 181 -23.81 23.37 -4.95
N THR A 182 -23.45 24.57 -4.48
CA THR A 182 -22.05 24.93 -4.21
C THR A 182 -21.71 24.56 -2.78
N ILE A 183 -21.03 23.44 -2.59
CA ILE A 183 -20.42 23.14 -1.29
C ILE A 183 -19.17 24.03 -1.17
N ARG A 184 -19.24 25.04 -0.32
CA ARG A 184 -18.09 25.82 0.11
C ARG A 184 -17.24 24.94 1.01
N GLY A 185 -16.36 24.11 0.39
CA GLY A 185 -15.35 23.40 1.14
C GLY A 185 -14.34 24.38 1.66
N ASP A 186 -14.24 24.49 2.96
CA ASP A 186 -13.17 25.21 3.62
C ASP A 186 -11.85 24.45 3.34
N TYR A 187 -11.29 24.69 2.16
CA TYR A 187 -9.95 24.28 1.82
C TYR A 187 -8.98 25.27 2.47
N ARG A 188 -8.81 25.20 3.76
CA ARG A 188 -7.52 25.60 4.34
C ARG A 188 -6.52 24.55 3.85
N THR A 189 -6.01 24.80 2.65
CA THR A 189 -4.90 24.10 2.05
C THR A 189 -3.66 24.33 2.91
N HIS A 190 -3.48 23.52 3.95
CA HIS A 190 -2.17 23.37 4.58
C HIS A 190 -1.21 22.57 3.70
N ASP A 191 -1.70 21.95 2.65
CA ASP A 191 -0.89 21.32 1.61
C ASP A 191 -0.64 22.32 0.49
N ARG A 192 0.19 23.34 0.78
CA ARG A 192 0.81 24.10 -0.29
C ARG A 192 1.77 23.14 -1.00
N TYR A 193 1.37 22.69 -2.19
CA TYR A 193 2.31 22.17 -3.18
C TYR A 193 3.39 23.25 -3.35
N ILE A 194 4.53 23.04 -2.74
CA ILE A 194 5.74 23.82 -3.01
C ILE A 194 6.45 23.05 -4.10
N PRO A 195 6.40 23.51 -5.38
CA PRO A 195 7.19 22.86 -6.41
C PRO A 195 8.65 23.07 -6.02
N ARG A 196 9.34 22.00 -5.65
CA ARG A 196 10.80 22.05 -5.48
C ARG A 196 11.38 22.44 -6.82
N ARG A 197 11.97 23.63 -6.88
CA ARG A 197 12.80 24.04 -8.01
C ARG A 197 13.86 22.96 -8.25
N ARG A 198 13.93 22.52 -9.50
CA ARG A 198 14.96 21.61 -10.01
C ARG A 198 16.35 22.20 -9.80
#